data_4c862359dbe68a7a34f8fd19e2b5b6a0
#
_entry.id   4c862359dbe68a7a34f8fd19e2b5b6a0
#
_cell.length_a   1.000
_cell.length_b   1.000
_cell.length_c   1.000
_cell.angle_alpha   90.00
_cell.angle_beta   90.00
_cell.angle_gamma   90.00
#
_symmetry.space_group_name_H-M   'P 1'
#
loop_
_entity.id
_entity.type
_entity.pdbx_description
1 polymer ?
#
loop_
_entity_poly.entity_id
_entity_poly.type
_entity_poly.pdbx_seq_one_letter_code
_entity_poly.pdbx_strand_id
1 'polypeptide(L)'
;MTSGPYRIEGYAIVSADGMIAGADGMMPAELKFDADQQQFAHGLDRAAIVVHGRNSYEDQPNSPLRHRLILTRNVAATAPDPENPRALLWNPAGLAFDAACAMLGRSSGTAAIIGGPEVFTLFLGIGYDAFHLSRATRVKLPGGLPVFRQVRYGRTADDVLAQFGLEPGPMRVLDAEAAVTLVTWTRPPA
;
A
#
# COMPACT_ATOMS: atom_id res chain seq x y z
N MET A 1 -2.48 -7.14 -17.88
CA MET A 1 -2.11 -8.54 -17.59
C MET A 1 -2.00 -8.64 -16.09
N THR A 2 -2.84 -9.44 -15.44
CA THR A 2 -2.68 -9.76 -14.02
C THR A 2 -1.35 -10.47 -13.85
N SER A 3 -0.49 -9.95 -13.00
CA SER A 3 0.86 -10.46 -12.81
C SER A 3 0.81 -11.72 -11.94
N GLY A 4 0.73 -12.88 -12.59
CA GLY A 4 0.89 -14.16 -11.92
C GLY A 4 -0.28 -14.58 -11.02
N PRO A 5 -0.02 -15.49 -10.04
CA PRO A 5 -1.05 -16.07 -9.18
C PRO A 5 -1.52 -15.14 -8.05
N TYR A 6 -1.03 -13.91 -8.00
CA TYR A 6 -1.36 -12.95 -6.95
C TYR A 6 -2.31 -11.87 -7.45
N ARG A 7 -3.33 -11.57 -6.62
CA ARG A 7 -4.12 -10.36 -6.72
C ARG A 7 -3.42 -9.25 -5.94
N ILE A 8 -3.02 -8.19 -6.60
CA ILE A 8 -2.26 -7.09 -6.00
C ILE A 8 -3.21 -5.97 -5.60
N GLU A 9 -3.33 -5.70 -4.31
CA GLU A 9 -4.21 -4.67 -3.75
C GLU A 9 -3.42 -3.64 -2.95
N GLY A 10 -3.54 -2.36 -3.31
CA GLY A 10 -2.96 -1.25 -2.55
C GLY A 10 -3.92 -0.72 -1.49
N TYR A 11 -3.39 -0.29 -0.36
CA TYR A 11 -4.16 0.31 0.75
C TYR A 11 -3.47 1.57 1.24
N ALA A 12 -4.13 2.71 1.11
CA ALA A 12 -3.61 3.97 1.61
C ALA A 12 -4.72 4.91 2.07
N ILE A 13 -4.46 5.67 3.13
CA ILE A 13 -5.21 6.89 3.43
C ILE A 13 -4.33 8.09 3.11
N VAL A 14 -4.92 9.09 2.46
CA VAL A 14 -4.24 10.33 2.09
C VAL A 14 -4.94 11.56 2.69
N SER A 15 -4.16 12.59 2.94
CA SER A 15 -4.68 13.93 3.22
C SER A 15 -5.34 14.55 1.97
N ALA A 16 -5.97 15.71 2.10
CA ALA A 16 -6.59 16.44 1.00
C ALA A 16 -5.59 16.82 -0.12
N ASP A 17 -4.31 16.98 0.24
CA ASP A 17 -3.21 17.28 -0.68
C ASP A 17 -2.43 16.03 -1.14
N GLY A 18 -2.94 14.82 -0.84
CA GLY A 18 -2.42 13.55 -1.39
C GLY A 18 -1.23 12.97 -0.64
N MET A 19 -0.99 13.38 0.61
CA MET A 19 0.14 12.93 1.43
C MET A 19 -0.28 11.78 2.35
N ILE A 20 0.61 10.82 2.57
CA ILE A 20 0.43 9.67 3.49
C ILE A 20 1.20 9.85 4.80
N ALA A 21 2.12 10.79 4.86
CA ALA A 21 2.96 11.06 6.03
C ALA A 21 3.37 12.54 6.07
N GLY A 22 3.80 13.00 7.23
CA GLY A 22 4.41 14.32 7.39
C GLY A 22 5.79 14.40 6.73
N ALA A 23 6.41 15.58 6.80
CA ALA A 23 7.77 15.81 6.27
C ALA A 23 8.84 14.96 6.99
N ASP A 24 8.56 14.52 8.21
CA ASP A 24 9.38 13.60 9.02
C ASP A 24 9.28 12.13 8.57
N GLY A 25 8.37 11.84 7.62
CA GLY A 25 8.12 10.48 7.14
C GLY A 25 7.20 9.65 8.03
N MET A 26 6.64 10.24 9.09
CA MET A 26 5.73 9.56 10.00
C MET A 26 4.28 9.83 9.64
N MET A 27 3.42 8.81 9.79
CA MET A 27 1.97 9.00 9.67
C MET A 27 1.47 9.77 10.89
N PRO A 28 0.92 10.99 10.70
CA PRO A 28 0.44 11.79 11.83
C PRO A 28 -0.89 11.24 12.39
N ALA A 29 -1.18 11.59 13.64
CA ALA A 29 -2.41 11.16 14.30
C ALA A 29 -3.69 11.63 13.57
N GLU A 30 -3.60 12.77 12.89
CA GLU A 30 -4.68 13.35 12.09
C GLU A 30 -5.10 12.53 10.86
N LEU A 31 -4.29 11.53 10.47
CA LEU A 31 -4.65 10.55 9.44
C LEU A 31 -5.10 9.20 10.02
N LYS A 32 -5.21 9.06 11.33
CA LYS A 32 -5.64 7.82 11.98
C LYS A 32 -7.12 7.90 12.33
N PHE A 33 -7.98 7.25 11.57
CA PHE A 33 -9.43 7.18 11.76
C PHE A 33 -9.87 5.74 11.97
N ASP A 34 -10.68 5.47 12.99
CA ASP A 34 -11.09 4.11 13.37
C ASP A 34 -11.75 3.35 12.23
N ALA A 35 -12.63 4.00 11.47
CA ALA A 35 -13.32 3.37 10.36
C ALA A 35 -12.37 2.98 9.21
N ASP A 36 -11.34 3.80 8.92
CA ASP A 36 -10.30 3.48 7.96
C ASP A 36 -9.40 2.36 8.49
N GLN A 37 -8.99 2.41 9.76
CA GLN A 37 -8.18 1.37 10.40
C GLN A 37 -8.87 0.01 10.40
N GLN A 38 -10.18 -0.04 10.62
CA GLN A 38 -10.97 -1.27 10.54
C GLN A 38 -11.00 -1.82 9.10
N GLN A 39 -11.24 -0.97 8.11
CA GLN A 39 -11.21 -1.36 6.69
C GLN A 39 -9.83 -1.88 6.29
N PHE A 40 -8.77 -1.22 6.73
CA PHE A 40 -7.38 -1.58 6.52
C PHE A 40 -7.05 -2.94 7.16
N ALA A 41 -7.32 -3.11 8.46
CA ALA A 41 -7.10 -4.37 9.18
C ALA A 41 -7.81 -5.55 8.50
N HIS A 42 -9.07 -5.37 8.11
CA HIS A 42 -9.85 -6.38 7.41
C HIS A 42 -9.23 -6.79 6.06
N GLY A 43 -8.69 -5.84 5.31
CA GLY A 43 -7.94 -6.11 4.08
C GLY A 43 -6.68 -6.94 4.34
N LEU A 44 -5.89 -6.56 5.34
CA LEU A 44 -4.65 -7.24 5.70
C LEU A 44 -4.86 -8.65 6.25
N ASP A 45 -5.94 -8.88 7.01
CA ASP A 45 -6.25 -10.20 7.57
C ASP A 45 -6.60 -11.25 6.50
N ARG A 46 -7.05 -10.80 5.32
CA ARG A 46 -7.31 -11.67 4.17
C ARG A 46 -6.12 -11.83 3.24
N ALA A 47 -5.09 -11.02 3.42
CA ALA A 47 -3.92 -11.05 2.56
C ALA A 47 -3.04 -12.28 2.84
N ALA A 48 -2.56 -12.92 1.78
CA ALA A 48 -1.56 -13.98 1.89
C ALA A 48 -0.18 -13.40 2.24
N ILE A 49 0.11 -12.18 1.77
CA ILE A 49 1.37 -11.47 1.96
C ILE A 49 1.08 -9.98 2.13
N VAL A 50 1.74 -9.34 3.09
CA VAL A 50 1.78 -7.88 3.25
C VAL A 50 3.11 -7.35 2.74
N VAL A 51 3.09 -6.34 1.87
CA VAL A 51 4.29 -5.75 1.27
C VAL A 51 4.44 -4.30 1.71
N HIS A 52 5.59 -3.97 2.29
CA HIS A 52 5.85 -2.61 2.75
C HIS A 52 7.35 -2.25 2.71
N GLY A 53 7.66 -0.97 2.83
CA GLY A 53 9.02 -0.49 3.07
C GLY A 53 9.39 -0.60 4.56
N ARG A 54 10.67 -0.50 4.88
CA ARG A 54 11.15 -0.61 6.27
C ARG A 54 10.49 0.35 7.26
N ASN A 55 10.08 1.53 6.80
CA ASN A 55 9.47 2.57 7.64
C ASN A 55 7.93 2.60 7.56
N SER A 56 7.31 1.63 6.90
CA SER A 56 5.86 1.56 6.69
C SER A 56 5.24 0.37 7.43
N TYR A 57 5.78 0.10 8.59
CA TYR A 57 5.27 -0.94 9.49
C TYR A 57 3.86 -0.59 10.00
N GLU A 58 3.01 -1.60 10.13
CA GLU A 58 1.68 -1.49 10.76
C GLU A 58 1.65 -2.26 12.09
N ASP A 59 0.89 -1.76 13.03
CA ASP A 59 0.79 -2.23 14.42
C ASP A 59 -0.57 -2.85 14.76
N GLN A 60 -1.30 -3.33 13.74
CA GLN A 60 -2.59 -4.01 13.93
C GLN A 60 -2.44 -5.27 14.81
N PRO A 61 -3.47 -5.68 15.56
CA PRO A 61 -3.37 -6.82 16.50
C PRO A 61 -2.83 -8.11 15.88
N ASN A 62 -3.17 -8.40 14.61
CA ASN A 62 -2.72 -9.60 13.90
C ASN A 62 -1.39 -9.41 13.17
N SER A 63 -0.73 -8.27 13.32
CA SER A 63 0.53 -7.93 12.65
C SER A 63 1.61 -9.03 12.76
N PRO A 64 1.86 -9.62 13.95
CA PRO A 64 2.89 -10.67 14.11
C PRO A 64 2.57 -11.97 13.35
N LEU A 65 1.34 -12.19 12.96
CA LEU A 65 0.89 -13.43 12.28
C LEU A 65 1.03 -13.35 10.76
N ARG A 66 1.22 -12.14 10.20
CA ARG A 66 1.23 -11.90 8.76
C ARG A 66 2.57 -12.24 8.12
N HIS A 67 2.55 -12.86 6.95
CA HIS A 67 3.74 -12.99 6.12
C HIS A 67 4.05 -11.65 5.46
N ARG A 68 5.34 -11.26 5.47
CA ARG A 68 5.77 -9.94 5.00
C ARG A 68 6.87 -10.00 3.99
N LEU A 69 6.79 -9.13 3.01
CA LEU A 69 7.86 -8.82 2.09
C LEU A 69 8.27 -7.36 2.31
N ILE A 70 9.46 -7.16 2.86
CA ILE A 70 9.94 -5.83 3.29
C ILE A 70 10.92 -5.31 2.26
N LEU A 71 10.51 -4.28 1.52
CA LEU A 71 11.32 -3.65 0.49
C LEU A 71 12.56 -2.97 1.08
N THR A 72 13.73 -3.34 0.57
CA THR A 72 15.02 -2.73 0.95
C THR A 72 16.04 -2.88 -0.16
N ARG A 73 17.00 -1.98 -0.21
CA ARG A 73 18.18 -2.07 -1.08
C ARG A 73 19.43 -2.64 -0.37
N ASN A 74 19.28 -2.98 0.90
CA ASN A 74 20.42 -3.42 1.75
C ASN A 74 20.76 -4.91 1.59
N VAL A 75 20.02 -5.64 0.74
CA VAL A 75 20.29 -7.03 0.40
C VAL A 75 20.44 -7.17 -1.12
N ALA A 76 21.20 -8.14 -1.58
CA ALA A 76 21.39 -8.34 -3.02
C ALA A 76 20.08 -8.75 -3.73
N ALA A 77 19.35 -9.69 -3.14
CA ALA A 77 18.05 -10.17 -3.64
C ALA A 77 17.04 -10.31 -2.50
N THR A 78 17.23 -11.28 -1.61
CA THR A 78 16.45 -11.50 -0.40
C THR A 78 17.33 -11.91 0.77
N ALA A 79 16.83 -11.67 1.99
CA ALA A 79 17.39 -12.22 3.23
C ALA A 79 16.25 -12.41 4.24
N PRO A 80 16.34 -13.37 5.19
CA PRO A 80 15.43 -13.44 6.32
C PRO A 80 15.46 -12.13 7.11
N ASP A 81 14.28 -11.70 7.61
CA ASP A 81 14.24 -10.61 8.56
C ASP A 81 14.67 -11.16 9.95
N PRO A 82 15.68 -10.59 10.60
CA PRO A 82 16.16 -11.09 11.90
C PRO A 82 15.12 -10.91 13.03
N GLU A 83 14.19 -9.98 12.87
CA GLU A 83 13.19 -9.65 13.90
C GLU A 83 11.86 -10.38 13.70
N ASN A 84 11.58 -10.87 12.47
CA ASN A 84 10.32 -11.53 12.17
C ASN A 84 10.52 -12.77 11.29
N PRO A 85 10.35 -13.99 11.83
CA PRO A 85 10.56 -15.24 11.06
C PRO A 85 9.53 -15.45 9.93
N ARG A 86 8.48 -14.63 9.85
CA ARG A 86 7.48 -14.63 8.77
C ARG A 86 7.74 -13.55 7.72
N ALA A 87 8.89 -12.88 7.80
CA ALA A 87 9.24 -11.80 6.88
C ALA A 87 10.54 -12.10 6.10
N LEU A 88 10.57 -11.61 4.88
CA LEU A 88 11.77 -11.51 4.05
C LEU A 88 12.06 -10.05 3.73
N LEU A 89 13.32 -9.67 3.87
CA LEU A 89 13.89 -8.49 3.24
C LEU A 89 14.00 -8.77 1.74
N TRP A 90 13.54 -7.84 0.90
CA TRP A 90 13.49 -8.03 -0.54
C TRP A 90 14.01 -6.80 -1.29
N ASN A 91 14.93 -7.06 -2.23
CA ASN A 91 15.41 -6.08 -3.20
C ASN A 91 14.84 -6.41 -4.59
N PRO A 92 13.93 -5.60 -5.13
CA PRO A 92 13.30 -5.85 -6.43
C PRO A 92 14.29 -5.80 -7.60
N ALA A 93 15.46 -5.19 -7.43
CA ALA A 93 16.52 -5.22 -8.44
C ALA A 93 17.22 -6.58 -8.54
N GLY A 94 17.20 -7.39 -7.47
CA GLY A 94 17.86 -8.69 -7.42
C GLY A 94 16.93 -9.88 -7.60
N LEU A 95 15.63 -9.73 -7.36
CA LEU A 95 14.66 -10.83 -7.49
C LEU A 95 13.28 -10.30 -7.85
N ALA A 96 12.60 -10.94 -8.81
CA ALA A 96 11.23 -10.61 -9.18
C ALA A 96 10.24 -10.87 -8.03
N PHE A 97 9.13 -10.14 -8.01
CA PHE A 97 8.11 -10.18 -6.96
C PHE A 97 7.57 -11.60 -6.71
N ASP A 98 7.16 -12.30 -7.78
CA ASP A 98 6.58 -13.65 -7.67
C ASP A 98 7.57 -14.66 -7.06
N ALA A 99 8.85 -14.57 -7.44
CA ALA A 99 9.90 -15.43 -6.90
C ALA A 99 10.16 -15.11 -5.41
N ALA A 100 10.13 -13.84 -5.01
CA ALA A 100 10.27 -13.45 -3.62
C ALA A 100 9.08 -13.95 -2.76
N CYS A 101 7.86 -13.90 -3.28
CA CYS A 101 6.67 -14.45 -2.61
C CYS A 101 6.76 -15.97 -2.43
N ALA A 102 7.26 -16.68 -3.46
CA ALA A 102 7.45 -18.14 -3.39
C ALA A 102 8.42 -18.55 -2.27
N MET A 103 9.45 -17.73 -1.99
CA MET A 103 10.38 -17.97 -0.88
C MET A 103 9.72 -17.85 0.52
N LEU A 104 8.60 -17.13 0.63
CA LEU A 104 7.77 -17.11 1.83
C LEU A 104 6.83 -18.32 1.94
N GLY A 105 6.94 -19.30 1.02
CA GLY A 105 6.03 -20.44 0.97
C GLY A 105 4.61 -20.07 0.55
N ARG A 106 4.44 -18.92 -0.12
CA ARG A 106 3.15 -18.44 -0.64
C ARG A 106 3.19 -18.50 -2.16
N SER A 107 2.29 -19.27 -2.76
CA SER A 107 2.24 -19.48 -4.21
C SER A 107 1.11 -18.73 -4.89
N SER A 108 0.15 -18.20 -4.13
CA SER A 108 -0.99 -17.44 -4.65
C SER A 108 -1.72 -16.70 -3.53
N GLY A 109 -2.69 -15.88 -3.89
CA GLY A 109 -3.55 -15.14 -2.98
C GLY A 109 -3.44 -13.63 -3.15
N THR A 110 -3.95 -12.86 -2.20
CA THR A 110 -3.86 -11.40 -2.23
C THR A 110 -2.53 -10.94 -1.62
N ALA A 111 -1.84 -10.07 -2.35
CA ALA A 111 -0.72 -9.30 -1.85
C ALA A 111 -1.22 -7.90 -1.49
N ALA A 112 -1.21 -7.56 -0.20
CA ALA A 112 -1.59 -6.24 0.30
C ALA A 112 -0.38 -5.32 0.33
N ILE A 113 -0.41 -4.26 -0.46
CA ILE A 113 0.65 -3.26 -0.58
C ILE A 113 0.27 -2.08 0.33
N ILE A 114 1.08 -1.81 1.35
CA ILE A 114 0.74 -0.82 2.38
C ILE A 114 1.73 0.36 2.49
N GLY A 115 2.62 0.48 1.52
CA GLY A 115 3.47 1.67 1.39
C GLY A 115 4.90 1.48 1.93
N GLY A 116 5.74 2.51 2.03
CA GLY A 116 5.53 3.94 1.65
C GLY A 116 5.57 4.25 0.17
N PRO A 117 5.88 5.52 -0.18
CA PRO A 117 5.78 6.03 -1.55
C PRO A 117 6.56 5.21 -2.57
N GLU A 118 7.74 4.73 -2.20
CA GLU A 118 8.61 3.93 -3.07
C GLU A 118 7.95 2.60 -3.44
N VAL A 119 7.35 1.94 -2.44
CA VAL A 119 6.66 0.66 -2.62
C VAL A 119 5.41 0.86 -3.47
N PHE A 120 4.58 1.84 -3.12
CA PHE A 120 3.40 2.16 -3.93
C PHE A 120 3.75 2.47 -5.39
N THR A 121 4.82 3.26 -5.61
CA THR A 121 5.26 3.62 -6.97
C THR A 121 5.83 2.42 -7.73
N LEU A 122 6.57 1.52 -7.06
CA LEU A 122 7.07 0.29 -7.67
C LEU A 122 5.90 -0.57 -8.20
N PHE A 123 4.86 -0.72 -7.39
CA PHE A 123 3.72 -1.55 -7.74
C PHE A 123 2.79 -0.93 -8.80
N LEU A 124 2.88 0.36 -9.11
CA LEU A 124 2.27 0.90 -10.32
C LEU A 124 2.83 0.25 -11.58
N GLY A 125 4.14 -0.02 -11.62
CA GLY A 125 4.81 -0.69 -12.74
C GLY A 125 4.56 -2.19 -12.80
N ILE A 126 4.44 -2.88 -11.65
CA ILE A 126 4.10 -4.30 -11.56
C ILE A 126 2.63 -4.52 -11.95
N GLY A 127 1.75 -3.64 -11.49
CA GLY A 127 0.32 -3.59 -11.79
C GLY A 127 -0.55 -3.89 -10.57
N TYR A 128 -1.42 -2.95 -10.21
CA TYR A 128 -2.48 -3.17 -9.23
C TYR A 128 -3.70 -3.80 -9.91
N ASP A 129 -4.33 -4.76 -9.24
CA ASP A 129 -5.69 -5.24 -9.55
C ASP A 129 -6.73 -4.35 -8.88
N ALA A 130 -6.42 -3.87 -7.66
CA ALA A 130 -7.22 -2.88 -6.95
C ALA A 130 -6.35 -1.94 -6.13
N PHE A 131 -6.84 -0.71 -5.89
CA PHE A 131 -6.24 0.23 -4.96
C PHE A 131 -7.34 0.87 -4.10
N HIS A 132 -7.28 0.63 -2.80
CA HIS A 132 -8.21 1.18 -1.82
C HIS A 132 -7.65 2.51 -1.31
N LEU A 133 -8.17 3.60 -1.86
CA LEU A 133 -7.73 4.96 -1.56
C LEU A 133 -8.72 5.63 -0.62
N SER A 134 -8.39 5.71 0.66
CA SER A 134 -9.10 6.55 1.61
C SER A 134 -8.59 7.98 1.57
N ARG A 135 -9.45 8.96 1.86
CA ARG A 135 -9.11 10.38 1.82
C ARG A 135 -9.72 11.13 3.00
N ALA A 136 -8.86 11.74 3.81
CA ALA A 136 -9.22 12.67 4.88
C ALA A 136 -9.27 14.10 4.31
N THR A 137 -10.44 14.53 3.85
CA THR A 137 -10.58 15.76 3.05
C THR A 137 -10.38 17.04 3.83
N ARG A 138 -10.39 16.97 5.16
CA ARG A 138 -10.14 18.12 6.07
C ARG A 138 -8.70 18.21 6.56
N VAL A 139 -7.87 17.19 6.29
CA VAL A 139 -6.46 17.13 6.69
C VAL A 139 -5.58 17.59 5.54
N LYS A 140 -4.60 18.44 5.83
CA LYS A 140 -3.53 18.82 4.90
C LYS A 140 -2.18 18.60 5.55
N LEU A 141 -1.22 18.11 4.79
CA LEU A 141 0.14 17.84 5.25
C LEU A 141 1.16 18.51 4.32
N PRO A 142 1.30 19.86 4.40
CA PRO A 142 2.20 20.63 3.56
C PRO A 142 3.65 20.11 3.70
N GLY A 143 4.31 19.83 2.57
CA GLY A 143 5.67 19.28 2.56
C GLY A 143 5.78 17.80 2.97
N GLY A 144 4.65 17.13 3.15
CA GLY A 144 4.60 15.70 3.49
C GLY A 144 5.07 14.77 2.37
N LEU A 145 5.03 13.47 2.65
CA LEU A 145 5.34 12.43 1.68
C LEU A 145 4.09 12.03 0.90
N PRO A 146 4.10 12.13 -0.44
CA PRO A 146 2.97 11.77 -1.27
C PRO A 146 2.78 10.25 -1.34
N VAL A 147 1.54 9.80 -1.63
CA VAL A 147 1.24 8.37 -1.84
C VAL A 147 2.01 7.79 -3.03
N PHE A 148 2.14 8.54 -4.11
CA PHE A 148 2.97 8.21 -5.28
C PHE A 148 3.94 9.35 -5.56
N ARG A 149 5.15 9.04 -6.06
CA ARG A 149 6.16 10.05 -6.42
C ARG A 149 5.62 11.11 -7.38
N GLN A 150 4.73 10.71 -8.28
CA GLN A 150 4.15 11.56 -9.33
C GLN A 150 3.24 12.67 -8.78
N VAL A 151 2.66 12.49 -7.59
CA VAL A 151 1.80 13.49 -6.93
C VAL A 151 2.56 14.79 -6.64
N ARG A 152 3.87 14.74 -6.43
CA ARG A 152 4.72 15.93 -6.21
C ARG A 152 4.77 16.92 -7.39
N TYR A 153 4.35 16.50 -8.57
CA TYR A 153 4.40 17.30 -9.81
C TYR A 153 3.02 17.83 -10.23
N GLY A 154 2.16 18.12 -9.25
CA GLY A 154 0.84 18.69 -9.48
C GLY A 154 -0.23 17.70 -9.96
N ARG A 155 0.10 16.40 -10.00
CA ARG A 155 -0.87 15.33 -10.27
C ARG A 155 -1.53 14.89 -8.96
N THR A 156 -2.79 14.54 -9.04
CA THR A 156 -3.51 13.89 -7.94
C THR A 156 -3.22 12.39 -7.90
N ALA A 157 -3.52 11.73 -6.77
CA ALA A 157 -3.45 10.27 -6.69
C ALA A 157 -4.41 9.60 -7.69
N ASP A 158 -5.56 10.23 -7.92
CA ASP A 158 -6.59 9.78 -8.86
C ASP A 158 -6.03 9.78 -10.32
N ASP A 159 -5.36 10.87 -10.71
CA ASP A 159 -4.72 10.97 -12.03
C ASP A 159 -3.65 9.88 -12.25
N VAL A 160 -2.89 9.58 -11.19
CA VAL A 160 -1.87 8.53 -11.25
C VAL A 160 -2.52 7.16 -11.42
N LEU A 161 -3.52 6.82 -10.61
CA LEU A 161 -4.23 5.53 -10.71
C LEU A 161 -4.88 5.35 -12.08
N ALA A 162 -5.57 6.38 -12.59
CA ALA A 162 -6.18 6.37 -13.92
C ALA A 162 -5.13 6.17 -15.04
N GLN A 163 -3.98 6.85 -14.95
CA GLN A 163 -2.88 6.69 -15.93
C GLN A 163 -2.36 5.24 -15.99
N PHE A 164 -2.40 4.52 -14.86
CA PHE A 164 -1.99 3.11 -14.79
C PHE A 164 -3.13 2.12 -15.05
N GLY A 165 -4.26 2.61 -15.58
CA GLY A 165 -5.35 1.79 -16.08
C GLY A 165 -6.29 1.26 -15.02
N LEU A 166 -6.40 1.94 -13.87
CA LEU A 166 -7.44 1.67 -12.89
C LEU A 166 -8.60 2.66 -13.07
N GLU A 167 -9.80 2.19 -12.79
CA GLU A 167 -11.03 2.98 -12.82
C GLU A 167 -11.62 3.11 -11.42
N PRO A 168 -12.17 4.27 -11.05
CA PRO A 168 -12.75 4.49 -9.74
C PRO A 168 -14.12 3.79 -9.63
N GLY A 169 -14.31 3.06 -8.55
CA GLY A 169 -15.61 2.58 -8.12
C GLY A 169 -16.41 3.67 -7.39
N PRO A 170 -17.59 3.33 -6.85
CA PRO A 170 -18.40 4.28 -6.09
C PRO A 170 -17.67 4.72 -4.81
N MET A 171 -17.76 6.01 -4.52
CA MET A 171 -17.26 6.58 -3.27
C MET A 171 -18.12 6.11 -2.09
N ARG A 172 -17.47 5.66 -1.03
CA ARG A 172 -18.07 5.31 0.25
C ARG A 172 -17.64 6.32 1.31
N VAL A 173 -18.56 6.78 2.13
CA VAL A 173 -18.25 7.58 3.32
C VAL A 173 -17.89 6.60 4.44
N LEU A 174 -16.69 6.72 4.98
CA LEU A 174 -16.22 5.94 6.13
C LEU A 174 -16.54 6.65 7.45
N ASP A 175 -16.31 7.96 7.47
CA ASP A 175 -16.60 8.83 8.61
C ASP A 175 -17.15 10.18 8.08
N ALA A 176 -18.43 10.42 8.31
CA ALA A 176 -19.10 11.64 7.83
C ALA A 176 -18.67 12.87 8.64
N GLU A 177 -18.44 12.73 9.95
CA GLU A 177 -18.04 13.81 10.83
C GLU A 177 -16.62 14.28 10.53
N ALA A 178 -15.69 13.36 10.37
CA ALA A 178 -14.30 13.65 10.01
C ALA A 178 -14.10 13.89 8.50
N ALA A 179 -15.13 13.67 7.68
CA ALA A 179 -15.10 13.74 6.21
C ALA A 179 -14.05 12.80 5.60
N VAL A 180 -14.06 11.54 6.04
CA VAL A 180 -13.22 10.48 5.50
C VAL A 180 -14.02 9.65 4.51
N THR A 181 -13.48 9.50 3.31
CA THR A 181 -14.08 8.73 2.23
C THR A 181 -13.15 7.64 1.73
N LEU A 182 -13.68 6.63 1.08
CA LEU A 182 -12.95 5.55 0.41
C LEU A 182 -13.45 5.39 -1.02
N VAL A 183 -12.52 5.35 -1.97
CA VAL A 183 -12.75 4.90 -3.35
C VAL A 183 -11.88 3.67 -3.61
N THR A 184 -12.50 2.60 -4.04
CA THR A 184 -11.76 1.43 -4.54
C THR A 184 -11.60 1.56 -6.04
N TRP A 185 -10.36 1.72 -6.46
CA TRP A 185 -9.95 1.73 -7.86
C TRP A 185 -9.68 0.31 -8.31
N THR A 186 -10.18 -0.11 -9.47
CA THR A 186 -10.00 -1.47 -9.98
C THR A 186 -9.56 -1.45 -11.43
N ARG A 187 -8.81 -2.46 -11.83
CA ARG A 187 -8.53 -2.69 -13.24
C ARG A 187 -9.78 -3.25 -13.91
N PRO A 188 -10.25 -2.66 -15.03
CA PRO A 188 -11.36 -3.24 -15.78
C PRO A 188 -11.00 -4.64 -16.28
N PRO A 189 -11.99 -5.53 -16.42
CA PRO A 189 -11.77 -6.82 -17.04
C PRO A 189 -11.30 -6.64 -18.48
N ALA A 190 -10.38 -7.49 -18.91
CA ALA A 190 -9.84 -7.51 -20.27
C ALA A 190 -10.92 -7.98 -21.28
#